data_0913f7a6026fc77914db53d40b81cfde
#
_entry.id   0913f7a6026fc77914db53d40b81cfde
#
_cell.length_a   1.000
_cell.length_b   1.000
_cell.length_c   1.000
_cell.angle_alpha   90.00
_cell.angle_beta   90.00
_cell.angle_gamma   90.00
#
_symmetry.space_group_name_H-M   'P 1'
#
loop_
_entity.id
_entity.type
_entity.pdbx_description
1 polymer ?
#
loop_
_entity_poly.entity_id
_entity_poly.type
_entity_poly.pdbx_seq_one_letter_code
_entity_poly.pdbx_strand_id
1 'polypeptide(L)'
;MNRFLSFADSRMAAALERLGRQAEALEFFDEITLFTEHDLSAEFTGRMGKYLTPSCRGFGYWSWKPWAIHHVLQDMQEGDRLLYLDAGCHININGAKRFWEYVDMLDRDSRGMLVFTNGQPEYKWTKGDILRHFGVSGEDVHVTHTQQIAGGHVFLKKNPVTESLIRDWLHVFYDHLHLADNSPSASPNLPGFVENRYDQSIFSILCKLQGITALDGTETYAEDWEQLSSFPFQDRRDMGIPRTAKKGWLQKCRQLLLPAKKGGLGIRRQACKSERKTFWEDFACRYSVNRQTLALMSGRLLLSTRIRGSWLTEGPRL
;
A
#
# COMPACT_ATOMS: atom_id res chain seq x y z
N MET A 1 -24.37 -1.19 14.68
CA MET A 1 -23.76 0.01 14.06
C MET A 1 -22.87 -0.42 12.91
N ASN A 2 -22.82 0.39 11.83
CA ASN A 2 -21.97 0.14 10.67
C ASN A 2 -20.94 1.27 10.58
N ARG A 3 -19.65 0.93 10.61
CA ARG A 3 -18.58 1.93 10.56
C ARG A 3 -17.74 1.77 9.31
N PHE A 4 -17.26 2.88 8.79
CA PHE A 4 -16.26 2.94 7.73
C PHE A 4 -14.96 3.48 8.29
N LEU A 5 -13.84 2.90 7.87
CA LEU A 5 -12.50 3.33 8.26
C LEU A 5 -11.57 3.38 7.06
N SER A 6 -10.79 4.43 6.96
CA SER A 6 -9.61 4.49 6.09
C SER A 6 -8.49 5.29 6.76
N PHE A 7 -7.28 5.11 6.25
CA PHE A 7 -6.11 5.86 6.70
C PHE A 7 -5.28 6.32 5.50
N ALA A 8 -4.75 7.54 5.60
CA ALA A 8 -3.69 8.00 4.71
C ALA A 8 -2.78 9.00 5.42
N ASP A 9 -1.48 8.97 5.09
CA ASP A 9 -0.61 10.10 5.41
C ASP A 9 -0.88 11.29 4.47
N SER A 10 -0.34 12.46 4.79
CA SER A 10 -0.55 13.71 4.06
C SER A 10 -0.28 13.63 2.54
N ARG A 11 0.52 12.65 2.08
CA ARG A 11 0.79 12.43 0.64
C ARG A 11 -0.42 11.92 -0.12
N MET A 12 -1.39 11.34 0.56
CA MET A 12 -2.60 10.75 -0.03
C MET A 12 -3.89 11.39 0.50
N ALA A 13 -3.81 12.58 1.12
CA ALA A 13 -4.97 13.27 1.70
C ALA A 13 -6.14 13.43 0.71
N ALA A 14 -5.87 13.77 -0.54
CA ALA A 14 -6.91 13.90 -1.57
C ALA A 14 -7.59 12.55 -1.91
N ALA A 15 -6.86 11.44 -1.83
CA ALA A 15 -7.43 10.11 -2.02
C ALA A 15 -8.31 9.73 -0.84
N LEU A 16 -7.86 10.03 0.37
CA LEU A 16 -8.61 9.79 1.61
C LEU A 16 -9.95 10.55 1.62
N GLU A 17 -9.90 11.86 1.31
CA GLU A 17 -11.09 12.72 1.22
C GLU A 17 -12.07 12.22 0.13
N ARG A 18 -11.56 11.84 -1.06
CA ARG A 18 -12.40 11.24 -2.10
C ARG A 18 -13.10 9.99 -1.60
N LEU A 19 -12.34 9.07 -0.96
CA LEU A 19 -12.88 7.80 -0.49
C LEU A 19 -13.94 8.02 0.60
N GLY A 20 -13.73 9.00 1.50
CA GLY A 20 -14.73 9.41 2.49
C GLY A 20 -16.05 9.85 1.85
N ARG A 21 -15.99 10.76 0.85
CA ARG A 21 -17.21 11.17 0.12
C ARG A 21 -17.90 9.99 -0.60
N GLN A 22 -17.15 9.02 -1.10
CA GLN A 22 -17.74 7.83 -1.72
C GLN A 22 -18.38 6.92 -0.67
N ALA A 23 -17.82 6.84 0.54
CA ALA A 23 -18.43 6.11 1.66
C ALA A 23 -19.73 6.78 2.13
N GLU A 24 -19.75 8.10 2.24
CA GLU A 24 -20.96 8.88 2.54
C GLU A 24 -22.08 8.61 1.53
N ALA A 25 -21.75 8.61 0.23
CA ALA A 25 -22.71 8.40 -0.84
C ALA A 25 -23.33 6.98 -0.87
N LEU A 26 -22.75 6.02 -0.17
CA LEU A 26 -23.32 4.67 -0.03
C LEU A 26 -24.47 4.61 0.96
N GLU A 27 -24.60 5.62 1.84
CA GLU A 27 -25.67 5.77 2.85
C GLU A 27 -25.87 4.53 3.75
N PHE A 28 -24.77 3.78 3.98
CA PHE A 28 -24.79 2.56 4.80
C PHE A 28 -24.18 2.76 6.18
N PHE A 29 -23.21 3.67 6.30
CA PHE A 29 -22.39 3.80 7.49
C PHE A 29 -22.99 4.82 8.46
N ASP A 30 -23.11 4.41 9.73
CA ASP A 30 -23.53 5.28 10.84
C ASP A 30 -22.37 6.23 11.24
N GLU A 31 -21.11 5.78 11.01
CA GLU A 31 -19.92 6.54 11.32
C GLU A 31 -18.83 6.32 10.26
N ILE A 32 -18.18 7.41 9.84
CA ILE A 32 -17.07 7.41 8.88
C ILE A 32 -15.86 8.02 9.55
N THR A 33 -14.82 7.21 9.74
CA THR A 33 -13.56 7.60 10.36
C THR A 33 -12.46 7.64 9.30
N LEU A 34 -11.83 8.80 9.12
CA LEU A 34 -10.73 9.02 8.18
C LEU A 34 -9.49 9.43 8.97
N PHE A 35 -8.65 8.47 9.32
CA PHE A 35 -7.43 8.73 10.07
C PHE A 35 -6.29 9.25 9.20
N THR A 36 -5.46 10.09 9.79
CA THR A 36 -4.20 10.59 9.25
C THR A 36 -3.04 10.27 10.20
N GLU A 37 -1.83 10.65 9.84
CA GLU A 37 -0.67 10.54 10.74
C GLU A 37 -0.81 11.33 12.05
N HIS A 38 -1.72 12.31 12.11
CA HIS A 38 -1.96 13.15 13.29
C HIS A 38 -2.89 12.49 14.31
N ASP A 39 -3.62 11.46 13.90
CA ASP A 39 -4.59 10.75 14.74
C ASP A 39 -3.96 9.52 15.43
N LEU A 40 -2.70 9.22 15.12
CA LEU A 40 -1.98 8.09 15.70
C LEU A 40 -1.75 8.30 17.21
N SER A 41 -2.10 7.31 18.03
CA SER A 41 -1.96 7.40 19.49
C SER A 41 -0.49 7.57 19.93
N ALA A 42 -0.30 8.18 21.11
CA ALA A 42 1.03 8.32 21.70
C ALA A 42 1.72 6.97 21.97
N GLU A 43 0.96 5.94 22.33
CA GLU A 43 1.48 4.59 22.50
C GLU A 43 2.00 4.02 21.18
N PHE A 44 1.19 4.08 20.11
CA PHE A 44 1.59 3.57 18.80
C PHE A 44 2.79 4.32 18.25
N THR A 45 2.79 5.65 18.34
CA THR A 45 3.92 6.49 17.89
C THR A 45 5.17 6.27 18.74
N GLY A 46 5.03 5.97 20.02
CA GLY A 46 6.14 5.59 20.90
C GLY A 46 6.83 4.29 20.45
N ARG A 47 6.06 3.30 20.00
CA ARG A 47 6.58 2.01 19.50
C ARG A 47 7.10 2.09 18.06
N MET A 48 6.36 2.75 17.18
CA MET A 48 6.58 2.72 15.72
C MET A 48 7.20 3.99 15.15
N GLY A 49 7.31 5.08 15.92
CA GLY A 49 7.60 6.43 15.44
C GLY A 49 8.85 6.56 14.56
N LYS A 50 9.92 5.81 14.84
CA LYS A 50 11.12 5.81 13.99
C LYS A 50 10.90 5.31 12.55
N TYR A 51 9.80 4.58 12.33
CA TYR A 51 9.41 4.05 11.02
C TYR A 51 8.30 4.87 10.36
N LEU A 52 7.54 5.66 11.13
CA LEU A 52 6.45 6.50 10.63
C LEU A 52 7.00 7.75 9.93
N THR A 53 7.69 7.53 8.82
CA THR A 53 8.33 8.59 8.04
C THR A 53 7.98 8.46 6.55
N PRO A 54 7.96 9.57 5.79
CA PRO A 54 7.74 9.54 4.35
C PRO A 54 8.76 8.70 3.57
N SER A 55 9.96 8.48 4.12
CA SER A 55 11.02 7.67 3.53
C SER A 55 10.86 6.18 3.80
N CYS A 56 10.11 5.80 4.83
CA CYS A 56 9.78 4.41 5.11
C CYS A 56 8.66 3.93 4.18
N ARG A 57 8.84 2.77 3.60
CA ARG A 57 7.84 2.18 2.71
C ARG A 57 6.50 2.01 3.44
N GLY A 58 5.40 2.45 2.83
CA GLY A 58 4.07 2.37 3.42
C GLY A 58 3.91 3.17 4.71
N PHE A 59 4.77 4.19 4.94
CA PHE A 59 4.73 4.99 6.18
C PHE A 59 4.77 4.10 7.44
N GLY A 60 5.84 3.31 7.58
CA GLY A 60 6.00 2.33 8.67
C GLY A 60 5.53 0.93 8.29
N TYR A 61 5.74 0.51 7.03
CA TYR A 61 5.37 -0.82 6.54
C TYR A 61 3.89 -1.17 6.70
N TRP A 62 3.01 -0.14 6.64
CA TRP A 62 1.55 -0.24 6.85
C TRP A 62 1.15 -0.72 8.26
N SER A 63 2.04 -0.63 9.26
CA SER A 63 1.77 -0.98 10.66
C SER A 63 0.57 -0.23 11.27
N TRP A 64 0.31 0.98 10.76
CA TRP A 64 -0.84 1.79 11.16
C TRP A 64 -2.19 1.14 10.77
N LYS A 65 -2.23 0.24 9.80
CA LYS A 65 -3.46 -0.41 9.35
C LYS A 65 -4.08 -1.31 10.45
N PRO A 66 -3.38 -2.35 10.96
CA PRO A 66 -3.91 -3.11 12.07
C PRO A 66 -4.12 -2.27 13.32
N TRP A 67 -3.30 -1.23 13.56
CA TRP A 67 -3.55 -0.29 14.66
C TRP A 67 -4.87 0.45 14.49
N ALA A 68 -5.15 1.03 13.32
CA ALA A 68 -6.36 1.80 13.07
C ALA A 68 -7.63 0.93 13.21
N ILE A 69 -7.59 -0.29 12.66
CA ILE A 69 -8.70 -1.24 12.77
C ILE A 69 -8.89 -1.63 14.25
N HIS A 70 -7.80 -1.99 14.95
CA HIS A 70 -7.84 -2.35 16.37
C HIS A 70 -8.39 -1.19 17.22
N HIS A 71 -7.93 0.04 16.97
CA HIS A 71 -8.35 1.23 17.70
C HIS A 71 -9.86 1.45 17.60
N VAL A 72 -10.41 1.38 16.38
CA VAL A 72 -11.87 1.53 16.18
C VAL A 72 -12.66 0.38 16.80
N LEU A 73 -12.14 -0.85 16.75
CA LEU A 73 -12.80 -2.00 17.36
C LEU A 73 -12.96 -1.87 18.88
N GLN A 74 -12.11 -1.11 19.59
CA GLN A 74 -12.25 -0.93 21.04
C GLN A 74 -13.57 -0.21 21.41
N ASP A 75 -14.03 0.70 20.56
CA ASP A 75 -15.24 1.51 20.80
C ASP A 75 -16.51 0.91 20.17
N MET A 76 -16.40 -0.25 19.50
CA MET A 76 -17.54 -0.94 18.88
C MET A 76 -18.18 -1.93 19.85
N GLN A 77 -19.46 -2.24 19.63
CA GLN A 77 -20.17 -3.32 20.32
C GLN A 77 -20.02 -4.64 19.55
N GLU A 78 -20.18 -5.77 20.24
CA GLU A 78 -20.22 -7.07 19.56
C GLU A 78 -21.38 -7.10 18.54
N GLY A 79 -21.09 -7.58 17.33
CA GLY A 79 -22.03 -7.59 16.22
C GLY A 79 -21.99 -6.33 15.33
N ASP A 80 -21.36 -5.23 15.78
CA ASP A 80 -21.14 -4.06 14.93
C ASP A 80 -20.24 -4.41 13.73
N ARG A 81 -20.45 -3.73 12.61
CA ARG A 81 -19.69 -3.98 11.37
C ARG A 81 -18.70 -2.84 11.10
N LEU A 82 -17.51 -3.21 10.62
CA LEU A 82 -16.46 -2.28 10.19
C LEU A 82 -15.98 -2.63 8.79
N LEU A 83 -16.07 -1.69 7.87
CA LEU A 83 -15.39 -1.77 6.58
C LEU A 83 -14.15 -0.88 6.60
N TYR A 84 -12.97 -1.49 6.45
CA TYR A 84 -11.72 -0.80 6.16
C TYR A 84 -11.40 -0.91 4.67
N LEU A 85 -11.05 0.21 4.04
CA LEU A 85 -10.47 0.24 2.70
C LEU A 85 -9.20 1.09 2.68
N ASP A 86 -8.19 0.64 1.93
CA ASP A 86 -7.01 1.47 1.63
C ASP A 86 -7.45 2.74 0.87
N ALA A 87 -6.89 3.90 1.21
CA ALA A 87 -7.26 5.19 0.61
C ALA A 87 -7.12 5.24 -0.92
N GLY A 88 -6.29 4.36 -1.49
CA GLY A 88 -6.15 4.20 -2.94
C GLY A 88 -7.31 3.48 -3.63
N CYS A 89 -8.22 2.87 -2.87
CA CYS A 89 -9.42 2.20 -3.40
C CYS A 89 -10.49 3.22 -3.81
N HIS A 90 -11.47 2.75 -4.55
CA HIS A 90 -12.72 3.48 -4.84
C HIS A 90 -13.92 2.67 -4.38
N ILE A 91 -14.95 3.38 -3.92
CA ILE A 91 -16.29 2.82 -3.73
C ILE A 91 -17.12 3.22 -4.95
N ASN A 92 -17.74 2.23 -5.57
CA ASN A 92 -18.60 2.41 -6.73
C ASN A 92 -20.06 2.17 -6.33
N ILE A 93 -20.86 3.23 -6.33
CA ILE A 93 -22.26 3.17 -5.95
C ILE A 93 -23.09 2.24 -6.85
N ASN A 94 -22.71 2.07 -8.11
CA ASN A 94 -23.41 1.14 -9.00
C ASN A 94 -23.26 -0.33 -8.56
N GLY A 95 -22.29 -0.63 -7.71
CA GLY A 95 -22.11 -1.93 -7.07
C GLY A 95 -22.95 -2.14 -5.81
N ALA A 96 -23.89 -1.25 -5.48
CA ALA A 96 -24.69 -1.31 -4.23
C ALA A 96 -25.39 -2.66 -4.04
N LYS A 97 -25.93 -3.27 -5.10
CA LYS A 97 -26.55 -4.60 -4.99
C LYS A 97 -25.55 -5.65 -4.47
N ARG A 98 -24.35 -5.71 -5.04
CA ARG A 98 -23.29 -6.65 -4.60
C ARG A 98 -22.78 -6.31 -3.21
N PHE A 99 -22.78 -5.03 -2.83
CA PHE A 99 -22.43 -4.61 -1.48
C PHE A 99 -23.40 -5.19 -0.43
N TRP A 100 -24.71 -5.17 -0.69
CA TRP A 100 -25.68 -5.78 0.22
C TRP A 100 -25.52 -7.32 0.28
N GLU A 101 -25.14 -7.97 -0.80
CA GLU A 101 -24.80 -9.39 -0.77
C GLU A 101 -23.56 -9.65 0.12
N TYR A 102 -22.55 -8.75 0.13
CA TYR A 102 -21.41 -8.85 1.05
C TYR A 102 -21.84 -8.68 2.52
N VAL A 103 -22.76 -7.77 2.79
CA VAL A 103 -23.32 -7.60 4.14
C VAL A 103 -24.00 -8.89 4.59
N ASP A 104 -24.82 -9.48 3.74
CA ASP A 104 -25.50 -10.73 4.01
C ASP A 104 -24.51 -11.90 4.23
N MET A 105 -23.46 -11.97 3.45
CA MET A 105 -22.40 -12.98 3.60
C MET A 105 -21.69 -12.81 4.93
N LEU A 106 -21.29 -11.57 5.27
CA LEU A 106 -20.64 -11.25 6.53
C LEU A 106 -21.51 -11.61 7.74
N ASP A 107 -22.81 -11.36 7.66
CA ASP A 107 -23.74 -11.63 8.76
C ASP A 107 -23.92 -13.12 9.03
N ARG A 108 -23.86 -13.93 7.97
CA ARG A 108 -23.96 -15.40 8.06
C ARG A 108 -22.66 -16.08 8.41
N ASP A 109 -21.52 -15.42 8.18
CA ASP A 109 -20.22 -15.99 8.47
C ASP A 109 -19.96 -16.01 10.00
N SER A 110 -19.71 -17.22 10.54
CA SER A 110 -19.43 -17.40 11.96
C SER A 110 -18.08 -16.82 12.40
N ARG A 111 -17.14 -16.66 11.46
CA ARG A 111 -15.84 -16.01 11.70
C ARG A 111 -15.98 -14.49 11.70
N GLY A 112 -17.02 -13.97 11.04
CA GLY A 112 -17.33 -12.55 11.01
C GLY A 112 -16.34 -11.72 10.19
N MET A 113 -15.78 -12.29 9.11
CA MET A 113 -14.86 -11.57 8.25
C MET A 113 -15.07 -11.93 6.78
N LEU A 114 -15.13 -10.89 5.94
CA LEU A 114 -15.18 -11.01 4.49
C LEU A 114 -13.97 -10.30 3.90
N VAL A 115 -13.17 -11.05 3.16
CA VAL A 115 -11.93 -10.60 2.54
C VAL A 115 -11.85 -11.09 1.09
N PHE A 116 -10.85 -10.63 0.35
CA PHE A 116 -10.66 -10.97 -1.06
C PHE A 116 -9.26 -11.51 -1.31
N THR A 117 -9.13 -12.41 -2.27
CA THR A 117 -7.81 -12.83 -2.77
C THR A 117 -7.21 -11.75 -3.67
N ASN A 118 -5.91 -11.82 -3.96
CA ASN A 118 -5.24 -10.89 -4.86
C ASN A 118 -4.73 -11.55 -6.17
N GLY A 119 -5.15 -12.79 -6.43
CA GLY A 119 -4.75 -13.52 -7.63
C GLY A 119 -3.31 -14.06 -7.62
N GLN A 120 -2.54 -13.85 -6.55
CA GLN A 120 -1.14 -14.25 -6.45
C GLN A 120 -0.95 -15.38 -5.43
N PRO A 121 -0.15 -16.42 -5.72
CA PRO A 121 0.07 -17.51 -4.78
C PRO A 121 0.91 -17.06 -3.57
N GLU A 122 0.54 -17.52 -2.37
CA GLU A 122 1.13 -17.12 -1.09
C GLU A 122 2.66 -17.28 -1.06
N TYR A 123 3.18 -18.44 -1.51
CA TYR A 123 4.60 -18.76 -1.45
C TYR A 123 5.51 -17.77 -2.18
N LYS A 124 4.97 -17.06 -3.19
CA LYS A 124 5.73 -16.03 -3.93
C LYS A 124 5.90 -14.73 -3.15
N TRP A 125 4.98 -14.44 -2.23
CA TRP A 125 4.81 -13.12 -1.65
C TRP A 125 4.87 -13.11 -0.12
N THR A 126 5.25 -14.23 0.49
CA THR A 126 5.39 -14.35 1.94
C THR A 126 6.72 -15.00 2.27
N LYS A 127 7.56 -14.27 3.03
CA LYS A 127 8.90 -14.75 3.39
C LYS A 127 8.85 -15.89 4.41
N GLY A 128 9.89 -16.73 4.38
CA GLY A 128 10.01 -17.92 5.22
C GLY A 128 9.92 -17.64 6.71
N ASP A 129 10.38 -16.47 7.18
CA ASP A 129 10.28 -16.08 8.57
C ASP A 129 8.84 -15.94 9.04
N ILE A 130 7.93 -15.44 8.20
CA ILE A 130 6.49 -15.37 8.52
C ILE A 130 5.93 -16.78 8.63
N LEU A 131 6.20 -17.65 7.65
CA LEU A 131 5.73 -19.03 7.68
C LEU A 131 6.19 -19.75 8.96
N ARG A 132 7.47 -19.64 9.27
CA ARG A 132 8.05 -20.23 10.49
C ARG A 132 7.44 -19.65 11.77
N HIS A 133 7.25 -18.33 11.84
CA HIS A 133 6.66 -17.66 13.01
C HIS A 133 5.27 -18.19 13.34
N PHE A 134 4.46 -18.44 12.31
CA PHE A 134 3.10 -18.98 12.45
C PHE A 134 3.01 -20.51 12.40
N GLY A 135 4.14 -21.22 12.39
CA GLY A 135 4.17 -22.69 12.37
C GLY A 135 3.68 -23.31 11.06
N VAL A 136 3.71 -22.55 9.95
CA VAL A 136 3.30 -23.03 8.62
C VAL A 136 4.49 -23.74 7.95
N SER A 137 4.30 -25.02 7.64
CA SER A 137 5.26 -25.80 6.85
C SER A 137 5.14 -25.48 5.35
N GLY A 138 6.23 -25.67 4.59
CA GLY A 138 6.17 -25.64 3.13
C GLY A 138 5.24 -26.69 2.50
N GLU A 139 4.95 -27.77 3.26
CA GLU A 139 4.03 -28.84 2.85
C GLU A 139 2.55 -28.49 3.09
N ASP A 140 2.26 -27.43 3.82
CA ASP A 140 0.90 -26.93 4.04
C ASP A 140 0.38 -26.24 2.79
N VAL A 141 0.21 -27.01 1.70
CA VAL A 141 -0.12 -26.47 0.36
C VAL A 141 -1.44 -25.69 0.31
N HIS A 142 -2.38 -26.01 1.22
CA HIS A 142 -3.64 -25.28 1.37
C HIS A 142 -3.44 -23.86 1.94
N VAL A 143 -2.29 -23.57 2.56
CA VAL A 143 -1.90 -22.22 2.98
C VAL A 143 -0.94 -21.63 1.96
N THR A 144 0.15 -22.34 1.64
CA THR A 144 1.30 -21.81 0.89
C THR A 144 1.06 -21.70 -0.61
N HIS A 145 0.24 -22.57 -1.22
CA HIS A 145 0.00 -22.62 -2.66
C HIS A 145 -1.38 -22.05 -3.08
N THR A 146 -2.20 -21.64 -2.14
CA THR A 146 -3.43 -20.90 -2.43
C THR A 146 -3.14 -19.43 -2.64
N GLN A 147 -4.10 -18.68 -3.18
CA GLN A 147 -3.96 -17.25 -3.41
C GLN A 147 -3.79 -16.49 -2.09
N GLN A 148 -2.94 -15.47 -2.10
CA GLN A 148 -2.75 -14.56 -0.97
C GLN A 148 -4.00 -13.69 -0.78
N ILE A 149 -4.36 -13.42 0.48
CA ILE A 149 -5.47 -12.54 0.82
C ILE A 149 -5.00 -11.08 0.78
N ALA A 150 -5.78 -10.24 0.12
CA ALA A 150 -5.51 -8.81 -0.01
C ALA A 150 -5.70 -8.08 1.33
N GLY A 151 -4.75 -7.23 1.70
CA GLY A 151 -4.81 -6.44 2.94
C GLY A 151 -5.49 -5.06 2.76
N GLY A 152 -5.94 -4.72 1.56
CA GLY A 152 -6.53 -3.41 1.24
C GLY A 152 -8.04 -3.32 1.44
N HIS A 153 -8.71 -4.45 1.70
CA HIS A 153 -10.14 -4.57 1.88
C HIS A 153 -10.41 -5.50 3.05
N VAL A 154 -10.89 -4.96 4.16
CA VAL A 154 -11.24 -5.74 5.36
C VAL A 154 -12.65 -5.37 5.80
N PHE A 155 -13.60 -6.26 5.56
CA PHE A 155 -14.95 -6.09 6.04
C PHE A 155 -15.19 -7.10 7.15
N LEU A 156 -15.44 -6.63 8.36
CA LEU A 156 -15.57 -7.47 9.54
C LEU A 156 -16.78 -7.10 10.39
N LYS A 157 -17.25 -8.08 11.16
CA LYS A 157 -18.19 -7.95 12.25
C LYS A 157 -17.43 -8.18 13.54
N LYS A 158 -17.56 -7.26 14.52
CA LYS A 158 -16.89 -7.41 15.81
C LYS A 158 -17.34 -8.67 16.52
N ASN A 159 -16.40 -9.54 16.81
CA ASN A 159 -16.54 -10.75 17.62
C ASN A 159 -15.18 -11.17 18.15
N PRO A 160 -15.09 -12.17 19.06
CA PRO A 160 -13.80 -12.61 19.62
C PRO A 160 -12.77 -13.07 18.57
N VAL A 161 -13.21 -13.68 17.47
CA VAL A 161 -12.30 -14.14 16.39
C VAL A 161 -11.65 -12.96 15.67
N THR A 162 -12.46 -11.98 15.24
CA THR A 162 -11.97 -10.80 14.52
C THR A 162 -11.12 -9.91 15.40
N GLU A 163 -11.49 -9.72 16.67
CA GLU A 163 -10.69 -8.97 17.64
C GLU A 163 -9.33 -9.63 17.88
N SER A 164 -9.29 -10.96 18.05
CA SER A 164 -8.03 -11.68 18.22
C SER A 164 -7.15 -11.55 16.98
N LEU A 165 -7.70 -11.78 15.79
CA LEU A 165 -6.96 -11.71 14.53
C LEU A 165 -6.32 -10.32 14.34
N ILE A 166 -7.08 -9.25 14.53
CA ILE A 166 -6.59 -7.88 14.35
C ILE A 166 -5.55 -7.51 15.41
N ARG A 167 -5.75 -7.93 16.68
CA ARG A 167 -4.76 -7.75 17.74
C ARG A 167 -3.46 -8.50 17.40
N ASP A 168 -3.54 -9.75 16.99
CA ASP A 168 -2.38 -10.57 16.66
C ASP A 168 -1.61 -9.97 15.45
N TRP A 169 -2.33 -9.46 14.46
CA TRP A 169 -1.73 -8.71 13.34
C TRP A 169 -0.97 -7.46 13.81
N LEU A 170 -1.54 -6.68 14.74
CA LEU A 170 -0.87 -5.50 15.32
C LEU A 170 0.38 -5.89 16.13
N HIS A 171 0.29 -6.95 16.94
CA HIS A 171 1.39 -7.42 17.78
C HIS A 171 2.61 -7.86 16.97
N VAL A 172 2.42 -8.41 15.76
CA VAL A 172 3.56 -8.70 14.88
C VAL A 172 4.40 -7.45 14.59
N PHE A 173 3.77 -6.30 14.39
CA PHE A 173 4.52 -5.05 14.19
C PHE A 173 5.24 -4.57 15.45
N TYR A 174 4.64 -4.77 16.60
CA TYR A 174 5.22 -4.35 17.86
C TYR A 174 6.42 -5.20 18.28
N ASP A 175 6.31 -6.50 18.12
CA ASP A 175 7.23 -7.45 18.72
C ASP A 175 8.14 -8.13 17.67
N HIS A 176 7.72 -8.18 16.41
CA HIS A 176 8.37 -8.93 15.33
C HIS A 176 8.42 -8.15 14.01
N LEU A 177 8.74 -6.86 14.06
CA LEU A 177 8.73 -5.98 12.86
C LEU A 177 9.57 -6.54 11.69
N HIS A 178 10.64 -7.29 11.98
CA HIS A 178 11.45 -7.95 10.95
C HIS A 178 10.64 -8.87 10.02
N LEU A 179 9.46 -9.32 10.45
CA LEU A 179 8.54 -10.09 9.59
C LEU A 179 7.89 -9.20 8.51
N ALA A 180 7.69 -7.91 8.82
CA ALA A 180 7.02 -6.96 7.94
C ALA A 180 7.97 -6.00 7.21
N ASP A 181 9.24 -5.91 7.56
CA ASP A 181 10.19 -4.97 6.97
C ASP A 181 10.92 -5.53 5.74
N ASN A 182 11.89 -4.75 5.22
CA ASN A 182 12.71 -5.13 4.06
C ASN A 182 13.90 -6.05 4.40
N SER A 183 14.04 -6.51 5.66
CA SER A 183 15.14 -7.39 6.03
C SER A 183 15.04 -8.73 5.28
N PRO A 184 16.18 -9.34 4.89
CA PRO A 184 16.20 -10.69 4.35
C PRO A 184 15.59 -11.68 5.35
N SER A 185 14.93 -12.71 4.86
CA SER A 185 14.44 -13.81 5.69
C SER A 185 15.62 -14.62 6.24
N ALA A 186 15.64 -14.85 7.55
CA ALA A 186 16.59 -15.74 8.20
C ALA A 186 16.23 -17.22 7.97
N SER A 187 14.94 -17.51 7.84
CA SER A 187 14.45 -18.84 7.47
C SER A 187 14.43 -19.00 5.94
N PRO A 188 14.65 -20.20 5.39
CA PRO A 188 14.57 -20.42 3.96
C PRO A 188 13.20 -20.01 3.39
N ASN A 189 13.21 -19.26 2.31
CA ASN A 189 12.01 -18.97 1.54
C ASN A 189 11.62 -20.19 0.71
N LEU A 190 10.33 -20.35 0.42
CA LEU A 190 9.85 -21.39 -0.47
C LEU A 190 10.35 -21.16 -1.90
N PRO A 191 10.56 -22.23 -2.70
CA PRO A 191 10.95 -22.12 -4.10
C PRO A 191 10.00 -21.22 -4.89
N GLY A 192 10.55 -20.24 -5.63
CA GLY A 192 9.77 -19.27 -6.38
C GLY A 192 9.37 -18.02 -5.61
N PHE A 193 9.84 -17.83 -4.37
CA PHE A 193 9.67 -16.59 -3.64
C PHE A 193 10.21 -15.39 -4.41
N VAL A 194 9.45 -14.29 -4.46
CA VAL A 194 9.77 -13.05 -5.18
C VAL A 194 10.10 -11.93 -4.19
N GLU A 195 9.13 -11.55 -3.37
CA GLU A 195 9.29 -10.53 -2.33
C GLU A 195 8.21 -10.68 -1.23
N ASN A 196 8.45 -10.08 -0.08
CA ASN A 196 7.46 -10.02 1.01
C ASN A 196 6.49 -8.86 0.78
N ARG A 197 5.20 -9.07 1.07
CA ARG A 197 4.14 -8.07 0.93
C ARG A 197 3.77 -7.41 2.26
N TYR A 198 4.73 -7.31 3.17
CA TYR A 198 4.62 -6.54 4.41
C TYR A 198 3.42 -6.95 5.26
N ASP A 199 2.55 -5.97 5.58
CA ASP A 199 1.30 -6.14 6.32
C ASP A 199 0.38 -7.21 5.72
N GLN A 200 0.26 -7.25 4.39
CA GLN A 200 -0.60 -8.18 3.68
C GLN A 200 -0.17 -9.63 3.84
N SER A 201 1.14 -9.93 3.81
CA SER A 201 1.64 -11.30 4.01
C SER A 201 1.28 -11.84 5.40
N ILE A 202 1.39 -11.01 6.43
CA ILE A 202 1.02 -11.37 7.81
C ILE A 202 -0.50 -11.57 7.90
N PHE A 203 -1.28 -10.60 7.39
CA PHE A 203 -2.74 -10.67 7.40
C PHE A 203 -3.26 -11.91 6.68
N SER A 204 -2.71 -12.23 5.51
CA SER A 204 -3.10 -13.39 4.72
C SER A 204 -2.89 -14.70 5.49
N ILE A 205 -1.73 -14.89 6.13
CA ILE A 205 -1.47 -16.09 6.92
C ILE A 205 -2.42 -16.17 8.11
N LEU A 206 -2.63 -15.08 8.84
CA LEU A 206 -3.57 -15.05 9.97
C LEU A 206 -5.00 -15.43 9.53
N CYS A 207 -5.49 -14.87 8.44
CA CYS A 207 -6.80 -15.20 7.89
C CYS A 207 -6.92 -16.70 7.56
N LYS A 208 -5.93 -17.26 6.87
CA LYS A 208 -5.93 -18.68 6.48
C LYS A 208 -5.90 -19.61 7.68
N LEU A 209 -5.09 -19.30 8.68
CA LEU A 209 -5.01 -20.08 9.93
C LEU A 209 -6.30 -20.03 10.74
N GLN A 210 -7.03 -18.91 10.68
CA GLN A 210 -8.35 -18.78 11.31
C GLN A 210 -9.49 -19.37 10.44
N GLY A 211 -9.17 -19.92 9.26
CA GLY A 211 -10.17 -20.50 8.35
C GLY A 211 -11.14 -19.45 7.77
N ILE A 212 -10.67 -18.20 7.60
CA ILE A 212 -11.45 -17.15 6.94
C ILE A 212 -11.56 -17.48 5.45
N THR A 213 -12.79 -17.47 4.94
CA THR A 213 -13.06 -17.67 3.51
C THR A 213 -12.92 -16.35 2.75
N ALA A 214 -12.07 -16.34 1.73
CA ALA A 214 -11.90 -15.17 0.86
C ALA A 214 -12.74 -15.30 -0.41
N LEU A 215 -13.34 -14.18 -0.85
CA LEU A 215 -13.94 -14.04 -2.18
C LEU A 215 -12.84 -13.87 -3.23
N ASP A 216 -13.20 -14.08 -4.50
CA ASP A 216 -12.27 -13.92 -5.61
C ASP A 216 -11.88 -12.43 -5.78
N GLY A 217 -10.58 -12.18 -5.93
CA GLY A 217 -10.04 -10.84 -6.12
C GLY A 217 -10.46 -10.16 -7.42
N THR A 218 -10.99 -10.91 -8.38
CA THR A 218 -11.58 -10.34 -9.61
C THR A 218 -12.81 -9.48 -9.32
N GLU A 219 -13.39 -9.56 -8.12
CA GLU A 219 -14.47 -8.67 -7.70
C GLU A 219 -13.96 -7.29 -7.24
N THR A 220 -12.65 -7.12 -7.00
CA THR A 220 -12.05 -5.86 -6.53
C THR A 220 -10.99 -5.30 -7.48
N TYR A 221 -10.41 -6.14 -8.34
CA TYR A 221 -9.36 -5.73 -9.27
C TYR A 221 -9.61 -6.31 -10.68
N ALA A 222 -9.49 -5.44 -11.68
CA ALA A 222 -9.43 -5.79 -13.10
C ALA A 222 -8.49 -4.82 -13.84
N GLU A 223 -7.93 -5.25 -14.97
CA GLU A 223 -7.12 -4.37 -15.82
C GLU A 223 -7.98 -3.27 -16.45
N ASP A 224 -9.20 -3.61 -16.84
CA ASP A 224 -10.23 -2.69 -17.28
C ASP A 224 -11.28 -2.50 -16.17
N TRP A 225 -11.36 -1.29 -15.65
CA TRP A 225 -12.26 -0.95 -14.55
C TRP A 225 -13.76 -1.00 -14.91
N GLU A 226 -14.13 -1.01 -16.18
CA GLU A 226 -15.50 -1.18 -16.62
C GLU A 226 -16.03 -2.58 -16.26
N GLN A 227 -15.15 -3.59 -16.20
CA GLN A 227 -15.49 -4.95 -15.75
C GLN A 227 -15.95 -4.97 -14.29
N LEU A 228 -15.55 -3.97 -13.50
CA LEU A 228 -15.97 -3.80 -12.10
C LEU A 228 -17.16 -2.84 -11.93
N SER A 229 -17.87 -2.51 -12.99
CA SER A 229 -19.00 -1.57 -12.93
C SER A 229 -20.13 -2.00 -12.00
N SER A 230 -20.31 -3.31 -11.77
CA SER A 230 -21.31 -3.89 -10.85
C SER A 230 -20.77 -4.27 -9.47
N PHE A 231 -19.46 -4.04 -9.20
CA PHE A 231 -18.83 -4.35 -7.92
C PHE A 231 -18.60 -3.08 -7.11
N PRO A 232 -18.78 -3.13 -5.76
CA PRO A 232 -18.71 -1.93 -4.93
C PRO A 232 -17.30 -1.45 -4.67
N PHE A 233 -16.30 -2.32 -4.66
CA PHE A 233 -14.92 -1.98 -4.30
C PHE A 233 -14.00 -2.12 -5.51
N GLN A 234 -13.09 -1.14 -5.68
CA GLN A 234 -12.16 -1.13 -6.80
C GLN A 234 -10.76 -0.73 -6.31
N ASP A 235 -9.80 -1.64 -6.39
CA ASP A 235 -8.40 -1.42 -6.00
C ASP A 235 -7.63 -0.65 -7.08
N ARG A 236 -7.95 0.61 -7.27
CA ARG A 236 -7.37 1.46 -8.34
C ARG A 236 -5.98 1.99 -8.02
N ARG A 237 -5.53 1.89 -6.76
CA ARG A 237 -4.28 2.51 -6.28
C ARG A 237 -4.18 3.99 -6.67
N ASP A 238 -5.30 4.70 -6.58
CA ASP A 238 -5.40 6.09 -6.97
C ASP A 238 -4.98 7.00 -5.80
N MET A 239 -3.87 7.69 -5.98
CA MET A 239 -3.32 8.61 -4.98
C MET A 239 -4.03 9.98 -4.92
N GLY A 240 -5.11 10.18 -5.68
CA GLY A 240 -5.81 11.47 -5.77
C GLY A 240 -5.07 12.56 -6.54
N ILE A 241 -3.94 12.22 -7.18
CA ILE A 241 -3.17 13.19 -7.99
C ILE A 241 -3.76 13.22 -9.41
N PRO A 242 -4.24 14.38 -9.91
CA PRO A 242 -4.79 14.50 -11.25
C PRO A 242 -3.85 13.97 -12.35
N ARG A 243 -4.35 13.17 -13.28
CA ARG A 243 -3.57 12.63 -14.41
C ARG A 243 -2.89 13.72 -15.24
N THR A 244 -3.49 14.91 -15.33
CA THR A 244 -2.93 16.11 -15.98
C THR A 244 -1.65 16.60 -15.31
N ALA A 245 -1.57 16.55 -13.98
CA ALA A 245 -0.37 16.91 -13.24
C ALA A 245 0.78 15.92 -13.52
N LYS A 246 0.49 14.60 -13.61
CA LYS A 246 1.49 13.58 -13.98
C LYS A 246 2.02 13.77 -15.42
N LYS A 247 1.14 14.05 -16.40
CA LYS A 247 1.56 14.30 -17.79
C LYS A 247 2.39 15.59 -17.91
N GLY A 248 1.94 16.68 -17.30
CA GLY A 248 2.67 17.95 -17.31
C GLY A 248 4.03 17.85 -16.62
N TRP A 249 4.13 17.10 -15.54
CA TRP A 249 5.38 16.85 -14.83
C TRP A 249 6.35 16.01 -15.66
N LEU A 250 5.90 14.89 -16.24
CA LEU A 250 6.72 14.04 -17.12
C LEU A 250 7.18 14.79 -18.37
N GLN A 251 6.34 15.67 -18.92
CA GLN A 251 6.68 16.50 -20.06
C GLN A 251 7.72 17.56 -19.70
N LYS A 252 7.62 18.21 -18.52
CA LYS A 252 8.64 19.11 -17.98
C LYS A 252 9.96 18.38 -17.71
N CYS A 253 9.94 17.19 -17.10
CA CYS A 253 11.13 16.38 -16.90
C CYS A 253 11.78 16.00 -18.25
N ARG A 254 10.98 15.62 -19.25
CA ARG A 254 11.48 15.27 -20.58
C ARG A 254 12.11 16.46 -21.31
N GLN A 255 11.55 17.67 -21.18
CA GLN A 255 12.13 18.89 -21.74
C GLN A 255 13.44 19.31 -21.07
N LEU A 256 13.58 19.09 -19.76
CA LEU A 256 14.82 19.33 -19.01
C LEU A 256 15.93 18.33 -19.32
N LEU A 257 15.59 17.14 -19.80
CA LEU A 257 16.50 16.05 -20.13
C LEU A 257 16.93 16.04 -21.62
N LEU A 258 16.26 16.81 -22.49
CA LEU A 258 16.69 16.92 -23.87
C LEU A 258 18.01 17.69 -23.97
N PRO A 259 19.02 17.19 -24.70
CA PRO A 259 20.25 17.94 -24.95
C PRO A 259 19.92 19.23 -25.65
N ALA A 260 20.45 20.35 -25.17
CA ALA A 260 20.32 21.64 -25.85
C ALA A 260 20.82 21.52 -27.29
N LYS A 261 19.97 21.84 -28.27
CA LYS A 261 20.40 21.88 -29.68
C LYS A 261 21.66 22.75 -29.77
N LYS A 262 22.70 22.21 -30.40
CA LYS A 262 23.96 22.92 -30.68
C LYS A 262 23.62 24.15 -31.54
N GLY A 263 23.75 25.34 -30.96
CA GLY A 263 23.62 26.61 -31.70
C GLY A 263 23.03 27.71 -30.82
N GLY A 264 23.87 28.41 -30.04
CA GLY A 264 23.47 29.62 -29.32
C GLY A 264 24.34 29.93 -28.08
N LEU A 265 24.99 31.08 -28.17
CA LEU A 265 26.00 31.64 -27.26
C LEU A 265 25.68 31.55 -25.75
N GLY A 266 26.74 31.46 -24.98
CA GLY A 266 27.02 31.53 -23.53
C GLY A 266 25.95 31.90 -22.50
N ILE A 267 25.03 32.79 -22.79
CA ILE A 267 24.02 33.33 -21.87
C ILE A 267 22.95 32.29 -21.47
N ARG A 268 22.58 31.36 -22.38
CA ARG A 268 21.58 30.29 -22.08
C ARG A 268 22.07 29.19 -21.13
N ARG A 269 23.39 29.05 -20.97
CA ARG A 269 23.94 28.02 -20.04
C ARG A 269 23.80 28.43 -18.57
N GLN A 270 23.81 29.70 -18.25
CA GLN A 270 23.71 30.19 -16.88
C GLN A 270 22.26 30.20 -16.37
N ALA A 271 21.31 30.64 -17.24
CA ALA A 271 19.89 30.58 -16.95
C ALA A 271 19.39 29.12 -16.75
N CYS A 272 19.84 28.21 -17.62
CA CYS A 272 19.48 26.77 -17.50
C CYS A 272 20.06 26.11 -16.23
N LYS A 273 21.20 26.57 -15.69
CA LYS A 273 21.74 26.10 -14.43
C LYS A 273 20.98 26.65 -13.22
N SER A 274 20.54 27.91 -13.25
CA SER A 274 19.75 28.52 -12.18
C SER A 274 18.34 27.91 -12.13
N GLU A 275 17.67 27.72 -13.28
CA GLU A 275 16.36 27.06 -13.34
C GLU A 275 16.40 25.60 -12.89
N ARG A 276 17.48 24.85 -13.19
CA ARG A 276 17.67 23.49 -12.69
C ARG A 276 17.88 23.46 -11.18
N LYS A 277 18.61 24.41 -10.62
CA LYS A 277 18.84 24.48 -9.17
C LYS A 277 17.54 24.78 -8.44
N THR A 278 16.78 25.77 -8.90
CA THR A 278 15.46 26.13 -8.35
C THR A 278 14.46 25.00 -8.47
N PHE A 279 14.47 24.28 -9.61
CA PHE A 279 13.61 23.12 -9.82
C PHE A 279 13.88 22.00 -8.81
N TRP A 280 15.16 21.67 -8.57
CA TRP A 280 15.50 20.61 -7.62
C TRP A 280 15.28 21.01 -6.16
N GLU A 281 15.44 22.29 -5.84
CA GLU A 281 15.13 22.85 -4.53
C GLU A 281 13.61 22.84 -4.28
N ASP A 282 12.79 23.21 -5.26
CA ASP A 282 11.34 23.13 -5.22
C ASP A 282 10.85 21.66 -5.15
N PHE A 283 11.51 20.79 -5.88
CA PHE A 283 11.24 19.34 -5.82
C PHE A 283 11.54 18.78 -4.42
N ALA A 284 12.69 19.11 -3.85
CA ALA A 284 13.07 18.67 -2.51
C ALA A 284 12.09 19.19 -1.45
N CYS A 285 11.62 20.42 -1.57
CA CYS A 285 10.66 21.02 -0.66
C CYS A 285 9.28 20.39 -0.76
N ARG A 286 8.78 20.14 -1.99
CA ARG A 286 7.43 19.57 -2.23
C ARG A 286 7.33 18.08 -1.93
N TYR A 287 8.43 17.34 -2.05
CA TYR A 287 8.41 15.87 -1.92
C TYR A 287 9.26 15.36 -0.75
N SER A 288 9.71 16.26 0.15
CA SER A 288 10.52 15.92 1.34
C SER A 288 11.75 15.05 1.02
N VAL A 289 12.35 15.26 -0.17
CA VAL A 289 13.55 14.53 -0.59
C VAL A 289 14.76 15.19 0.06
N ASN A 290 15.55 14.42 0.83
CA ASN A 290 16.72 14.96 1.49
C ASN A 290 17.83 15.37 0.48
N ARG A 291 18.72 16.29 0.90
CA ARG A 291 19.79 16.81 0.03
C ARG A 291 20.77 15.74 -0.47
N GLN A 292 20.97 14.65 0.26
CA GLN A 292 21.87 13.56 -0.15
C GLN A 292 21.24 12.71 -1.27
N THR A 293 19.95 12.40 -1.18
CA THR A 293 19.20 11.69 -2.24
C THR A 293 19.13 12.54 -3.51
N LEU A 294 18.98 13.87 -3.36
CA LEU A 294 18.99 14.83 -4.47
C LEU A 294 20.35 14.87 -5.18
N ALA A 295 21.45 14.84 -4.43
CA ALA A 295 22.81 14.79 -4.97
C ALA A 295 23.11 13.49 -5.70
N LEU A 296 22.61 12.34 -5.21
CA LEU A 296 22.73 11.05 -5.86
C LEU A 296 21.91 10.97 -7.17
N MET A 297 20.71 11.52 -7.19
CA MET A 297 19.88 11.56 -8.39
C MET A 297 20.48 12.50 -9.46
N SER A 298 20.97 13.68 -9.06
CA SER A 298 21.65 14.62 -9.97
C SER A 298 22.99 14.09 -10.45
N GLY A 299 23.77 13.39 -9.60
CA GLY A 299 25.05 12.76 -9.92
C GLY A 299 24.92 11.57 -10.88
N ARG A 300 23.92 10.70 -10.70
CA ARG A 300 23.64 9.59 -11.63
C ARG A 300 23.19 10.06 -13.01
N LEU A 301 22.41 11.14 -13.08
CA LEU A 301 22.02 11.75 -14.37
C LEU A 301 23.19 12.37 -15.12
N LEU A 302 24.16 12.96 -14.41
CA LEU A 302 25.40 13.49 -15.02
C LEU A 302 26.35 12.37 -15.49
N LEU A 303 26.39 11.24 -14.78
CA LEU A 303 27.19 10.07 -15.18
C LEU A 303 26.58 9.34 -16.40
N SER A 304 25.25 9.22 -16.48
CA SER A 304 24.58 8.59 -17.63
C SER A 304 24.74 9.39 -18.94
N THR A 305 24.92 10.70 -18.85
CA THR A 305 25.20 11.54 -20.02
C THR A 305 26.68 11.57 -20.43
N ARG A 306 27.59 11.12 -19.56
CA ARG A 306 29.04 11.01 -19.89
C ARG A 306 29.40 9.65 -20.50
N ILE A 307 28.65 8.57 -20.25
CA ILE A 307 28.98 7.20 -20.69
C ILE A 307 28.56 6.91 -22.16
N ARG A 308 27.81 7.79 -22.83
CA ARG A 308 27.46 7.61 -24.25
C ARG A 308 28.46 8.19 -25.24
N GLY A 309 29.66 8.55 -24.80
CA GLY A 309 30.68 9.18 -25.64
C GLY A 309 31.99 8.41 -25.84
N SER A 310 32.18 7.18 -25.37
CA SER A 310 33.39 6.40 -25.65
C SER A 310 33.22 4.93 -25.25
N TRP A 311 32.85 4.10 -26.19
CA TRP A 311 33.16 2.66 -26.14
C TRP A 311 33.37 2.15 -27.56
N LEU A 312 34.59 2.16 -27.98
CA LEU A 312 35.19 1.17 -28.90
C LEU A 312 36.51 0.77 -28.30
N THR A 313 36.70 -0.54 -28.25
CA THR A 313 37.93 -1.33 -28.05
C THR A 313 38.25 -1.83 -26.64
N GLU A 314 38.38 -3.14 -26.66
CA GLU A 314 39.19 -4.08 -25.87
C GLU A 314 38.47 -4.80 -24.71
N GLY A 315 38.21 -6.12 -25.00
CA GLY A 315 37.88 -7.10 -24.00
C GLY A 315 39.17 -7.67 -23.31
N PRO A 316 39.04 -8.20 -22.11
CA PRO A 316 40.05 -9.07 -21.55
C PRO A 316 39.71 -10.55 -21.76
N ARG A 317 40.73 -11.28 -22.20
CA ARG A 317 40.87 -12.73 -22.01
C ARG A 317 41.23 -13.04 -20.55
N LEU A 318 40.62 -14.08 -20.08
CA LEU A 318 40.88 -15.04 -19.01
C LEU A 318 39.79 -15.07 -17.97
#